data_ae7d78e9692f5e2e5e04e94936aea3d8
#
_entry.id   ae7d78e9692f5e2e5e04e94936aea3d8
#
_cell.length_a   1.000
_cell.length_b   1.000
_cell.length_c   1.000
_cell.angle_alpha   90.00
_cell.angle_beta   90.00
_cell.angle_gamma   90.00
#
_symmetry.space_group_name_H-M   'P 1'
#
loop_
_entity.id
_entity.type
_entity.pdbx_description
1 polymer ?
#
loop_
_entity_poly.entity_id
_entity_poly.type
_entity_poly.pdbx_seq_one_letter_code
_entity_poly.pdbx_strand_id
1 'polypeptide(L)'
;CVTGVQTCALPIYSDEWKAEATRRGLDCETSVPLIFDRLLAQENIRMFGETGVLNEVELHARAEVKWETYTKKVQIEARILGDLAMNHILPVASRYQSMLLDKVSKFMAIFPKEKARVLAEQDLELIEKIARHMTCIQTQVEAMVETRKVINKMGDIREKAIAYHDRIAPTFDEIRAHIDKLELIVDNEMWTLPKYRELLFLR
;
A
#
# COMPACT_ATOMS: atom_id res chain seq x y z
N CYS A 1 -5.26 24.25 28.27
CA CYS A 1 -6.04 23.03 28.25
C CYS A 1 -6.98 23.02 27.04
N VAL A 2 -6.60 22.38 25.96
CA VAL A 2 -7.36 22.31 24.69
C VAL A 2 -8.39 21.15 24.70
N THR A 3 -8.62 20.56 25.84
CA THR A 3 -9.37 19.29 25.95
C THR A 3 -10.90 19.45 26.05
N GLY A 4 -11.43 20.68 26.17
CA GLY A 4 -12.87 20.86 26.36
C GLY A 4 -13.73 20.83 25.09
N VAL A 5 -13.13 20.96 23.91
CA VAL A 5 -13.88 21.04 22.64
C VAL A 5 -14.00 19.67 21.94
N GLN A 6 -13.18 18.71 22.30
CA GLN A 6 -13.14 17.39 21.64
C GLN A 6 -14.21 16.39 22.08
N THR A 7 -14.85 16.59 23.21
CA THR A 7 -15.75 15.59 23.79
C THR A 7 -17.17 15.57 23.21
N CYS A 8 -17.55 16.57 22.44
CA CYS A 8 -18.90 16.67 21.84
C CYS A 8 -18.91 16.51 20.31
N ALA A 9 -17.75 16.38 19.66
CA ALA A 9 -17.68 16.16 18.21
C ALA A 9 -17.46 14.67 17.93
N LEU A 10 -18.24 14.13 16.99
CA LEU A 10 -17.98 12.81 16.44
C LEU A 10 -16.53 12.76 15.89
N PRO A 11 -15.78 11.67 16.09
CA PRO A 11 -14.45 11.54 15.52
C PRO A 11 -14.52 11.81 14.01
N ILE A 12 -13.70 12.75 13.53
CA ILE A 12 -13.61 13.07 12.12
C ILE A 12 -13.21 11.78 11.38
N TYR A 13 -13.91 11.47 10.30
CA TYR A 13 -13.74 10.26 9.48
C TYR A 13 -14.33 8.96 10.07
N SER A 14 -15.05 8.99 11.20
CA SER A 14 -15.84 7.83 11.60
C SER A 14 -17.04 7.61 10.65
N ASP A 15 -17.58 6.39 10.63
CA ASP A 15 -18.74 6.09 9.78
C ASP A 15 -19.98 6.87 10.22
N GLU A 16 -20.15 7.13 11.51
CA GLU A 16 -21.21 7.99 12.05
C GLU A 16 -21.04 9.43 11.57
N TRP A 17 -19.81 9.95 11.54
CA TRP A 17 -19.52 11.28 11.00
C TRP A 17 -19.87 11.36 9.52
N LYS A 18 -19.48 10.35 8.72
CA LYS A 18 -19.81 10.30 7.28
C LYS A 18 -21.32 10.27 7.04
N ALA A 19 -22.05 9.46 7.82
CA ALA A 19 -23.50 9.39 7.74
C ALA A 19 -24.15 10.73 8.07
N GLU A 20 -23.69 11.43 9.13
CA GLU A 20 -24.19 12.75 9.51
C GLU A 20 -23.83 13.82 8.47
N ALA A 21 -22.62 13.78 7.92
CA ALA A 21 -22.18 14.68 6.87
C ALA A 21 -23.06 14.53 5.60
N THR A 22 -23.30 13.29 5.18
CA THR A 22 -24.20 13.00 4.05
C THR A 22 -25.62 13.49 4.31
N ARG A 23 -26.14 13.29 5.53
CA ARG A 23 -27.47 13.79 5.94
C ARG A 23 -27.57 15.32 5.86
N ARG A 24 -26.46 16.03 6.09
CA ARG A 24 -26.36 17.49 5.97
C ARG A 24 -26.06 17.98 4.56
N GLY A 25 -25.97 17.07 3.57
CA GLY A 25 -25.68 17.42 2.19
C GLY A 25 -24.20 17.69 1.90
N LEU A 26 -23.27 17.27 2.79
CA LEU A 26 -21.85 17.33 2.54
C LEU A 26 -21.41 16.11 1.71
N ASP A 27 -20.56 16.35 0.74
CA ASP A 27 -19.93 15.29 -0.04
C ASP A 27 -18.84 14.61 0.74
N CYS A 28 -18.92 13.29 0.86
CA CYS A 28 -17.96 12.45 1.57
C CYS A 28 -17.27 11.45 0.63
N GLU A 29 -17.08 11.82 -0.64
CA GLU A 29 -16.35 10.97 -1.61
C GLU A 29 -14.91 10.74 -1.14
N THR A 30 -14.49 9.47 -1.12
CA THR A 30 -13.14 9.05 -0.72
C THR A 30 -12.26 8.68 -1.90
N SER A 31 -12.83 8.46 -3.07
CA SER A 31 -12.10 8.17 -4.30
C SER A 31 -11.52 9.45 -4.90
N VAL A 32 -10.21 9.59 -4.84
CA VAL A 32 -9.51 10.77 -5.38
C VAL A 32 -9.84 11.04 -6.85
N PRO A 33 -9.88 10.05 -7.77
CA PRO A 33 -10.30 10.27 -9.15
C PRO A 33 -11.73 10.82 -9.28
N LEU A 34 -12.67 10.36 -8.45
CA LEU A 34 -14.06 10.83 -8.46
C LEU A 34 -14.20 12.24 -7.87
N ILE A 35 -13.34 12.61 -6.91
CA ILE A 35 -13.30 13.99 -6.40
C ILE A 35 -12.95 14.97 -7.53
N PHE A 36 -12.11 14.59 -8.48
CA PHE A 36 -11.74 15.47 -9.59
C PHE A 36 -12.90 15.75 -10.54
N ASP A 37 -13.93 14.88 -10.59
CA ASP A 37 -15.16 15.12 -11.36
C ASP A 37 -15.86 16.40 -10.89
N ARG A 38 -15.70 16.77 -9.62
CA ARG A 38 -16.31 18.00 -9.07
C ARG A 38 -15.82 19.28 -9.73
N LEU A 39 -14.61 19.28 -10.29
CA LEU A 39 -14.12 20.43 -11.06
C LEU A 39 -15.01 20.72 -12.28
N LEU A 40 -15.61 19.67 -12.83
CA LEU A 40 -16.46 19.74 -14.04
C LEU A 40 -17.96 19.80 -13.70
N ALA A 41 -18.33 19.96 -12.43
CA ALA A 41 -19.71 20.19 -12.03
C ALA A 41 -20.18 21.53 -12.60
N GLN A 42 -21.45 21.59 -13.09
CA GLN A 42 -21.99 22.76 -13.76
C GLN A 42 -21.92 24.05 -12.91
N GLU A 43 -22.09 23.90 -11.60
CA GLU A 43 -21.96 25.02 -10.65
C GLU A 43 -20.57 25.61 -10.66
N ASN A 44 -19.52 24.75 -10.71
CA ASN A 44 -18.13 25.16 -10.75
C ASN A 44 -17.77 25.79 -12.11
N ILE A 45 -18.20 25.17 -13.21
CA ILE A 45 -17.98 25.72 -14.56
C ILE A 45 -18.58 27.14 -14.61
N ARG A 46 -19.85 27.32 -14.14
CA ARG A 46 -20.50 28.64 -14.11
C ARG A 46 -19.74 29.62 -13.21
N MET A 47 -19.40 29.22 -11.98
CA MET A 47 -18.70 30.07 -11.03
C MET A 47 -17.35 30.57 -11.58
N PHE A 48 -16.55 29.69 -12.16
CA PHE A 48 -15.26 30.05 -12.74
C PHE A 48 -15.38 30.92 -13.97
N GLY A 49 -16.42 30.69 -14.81
CA GLY A 49 -16.76 31.51 -15.98
C GLY A 49 -17.21 32.90 -15.61
N GLU A 50 -18.17 33.04 -14.66
CA GLU A 50 -18.69 34.32 -14.18
C GLU A 50 -17.61 35.17 -13.49
N THR A 51 -16.67 34.52 -12.77
CA THR A 51 -15.55 35.21 -12.12
C THR A 51 -14.39 35.52 -13.07
N GLY A 52 -14.43 35.01 -14.31
CA GLY A 52 -13.36 35.20 -15.30
C GLY A 52 -12.04 34.56 -14.96
N VAL A 53 -12.03 33.57 -14.04
CA VAL A 53 -10.80 32.89 -13.59
C VAL A 53 -10.37 31.79 -14.55
N LEU A 54 -11.32 30.95 -14.96
CA LEU A 54 -11.11 29.82 -15.89
C LEU A 54 -12.33 29.65 -16.78
N ASN A 55 -12.11 29.35 -18.05
CA ASN A 55 -13.16 28.91 -18.95
C ASN A 55 -13.37 27.38 -18.87
N GLU A 56 -14.41 26.88 -19.49
CA GLU A 56 -14.77 25.46 -19.47
C GLU A 56 -13.68 24.57 -20.06
N VAL A 57 -13.03 24.97 -21.14
CA VAL A 57 -11.94 24.22 -21.78
C VAL A 57 -10.74 24.10 -20.83
N GLU A 58 -10.39 25.17 -20.13
CA GLU A 58 -9.32 25.18 -19.15
C GLU A 58 -9.62 24.28 -17.95
N LEU A 59 -10.89 24.25 -17.50
CA LEU A 59 -11.30 23.35 -16.42
C LEU A 59 -11.20 21.89 -16.84
N HIS A 60 -11.64 21.54 -18.06
CA HIS A 60 -11.47 20.19 -18.60
C HIS A 60 -9.98 19.79 -18.67
N ALA A 61 -9.14 20.65 -19.22
CA ALA A 61 -7.70 20.39 -19.31
C ALA A 61 -7.07 20.18 -17.90
N ARG A 62 -7.50 20.95 -16.90
CA ARG A 62 -7.02 20.78 -15.52
C ARG A 62 -7.49 19.48 -14.89
N ALA A 63 -8.71 19.05 -15.14
CA ALA A 63 -9.22 17.76 -14.67
C ALA A 63 -8.43 16.60 -15.29
N GLU A 64 -8.18 16.63 -16.61
CA GLU A 64 -7.36 15.63 -17.28
C GLU A 64 -5.95 15.53 -16.70
N VAL A 65 -5.28 16.68 -16.46
CA VAL A 65 -3.95 16.72 -15.81
C VAL A 65 -3.99 16.12 -14.40
N LYS A 66 -5.08 16.33 -13.62
CA LYS A 66 -5.22 15.75 -12.28
C LYS A 66 -5.37 14.24 -12.34
N TRP A 67 -6.20 13.69 -13.20
CA TRP A 67 -6.33 12.24 -13.40
C TRP A 67 -5.03 11.60 -13.89
N GLU A 68 -4.36 12.23 -14.86
CA GLU A 68 -3.08 11.73 -15.35
C GLU A 68 -2.00 11.75 -14.25
N THR A 69 -1.93 12.84 -13.48
CA THR A 69 -0.98 12.97 -12.37
C THR A 69 -1.23 11.91 -11.30
N TYR A 70 -2.50 11.69 -10.92
CA TYR A 70 -2.88 10.65 -9.98
C TYR A 70 -2.43 9.26 -10.48
N THR A 71 -2.81 8.93 -11.72
CA THR A 71 -2.43 7.67 -12.36
C THR A 71 -0.91 7.46 -12.34
N LYS A 72 -0.14 8.47 -12.71
CA LYS A 72 1.34 8.40 -12.71
C LYS A 72 1.90 8.18 -11.31
N LYS A 73 1.37 8.86 -10.28
CA LYS A 73 1.81 8.67 -8.89
C LYS A 73 1.59 7.22 -8.45
N VAL A 74 0.37 6.71 -8.57
CA VAL A 74 0.05 5.33 -8.18
C VAL A 74 0.86 4.31 -9.01
N GLN A 75 1.11 4.60 -10.30
CA GLN A 75 1.95 3.77 -11.14
C GLN A 75 3.41 3.71 -10.68
N ILE A 76 3.96 4.83 -10.23
CA ILE A 76 5.33 4.90 -9.69
C ILE A 76 5.39 4.12 -8.38
N GLU A 77 4.44 4.33 -7.48
CA GLU A 77 4.35 3.62 -6.19
C GLU A 77 4.27 2.11 -6.41
N ALA A 78 3.42 1.64 -7.33
CA ALA A 78 3.31 0.22 -7.68
C ALA A 78 4.62 -0.37 -8.19
N ARG A 79 5.37 0.37 -9.01
CA ARG A 79 6.66 -0.08 -9.53
C ARG A 79 7.72 -0.17 -8.45
N ILE A 80 7.81 0.86 -7.61
CA ILE A 80 8.79 0.92 -6.52
C ILE A 80 8.48 -0.17 -5.48
N LEU A 81 7.22 -0.34 -5.10
CA LEU A 81 6.83 -1.39 -4.16
C LEU A 81 7.19 -2.78 -4.69
N GLY A 82 6.88 -3.05 -5.97
CA GLY A 82 7.25 -4.30 -6.63
C GLY A 82 8.77 -4.52 -6.69
N ASP A 83 9.53 -3.50 -7.01
CA ASP A 83 11.00 -3.55 -7.06
C ASP A 83 11.60 -3.82 -5.67
N LEU A 84 11.18 -3.06 -4.66
CA LEU A 84 11.62 -3.26 -3.27
C LEU A 84 11.28 -4.67 -2.77
N ALA A 85 10.07 -5.15 -3.03
CA ALA A 85 9.65 -6.48 -2.62
C ALA A 85 10.51 -7.56 -3.27
N MET A 86 10.67 -7.53 -4.59
CA MET A 86 11.33 -8.60 -5.36
C MET A 86 12.86 -8.55 -5.26
N ASN A 87 13.46 -7.37 -5.23
CA ASN A 87 14.92 -7.21 -5.35
C ASN A 87 15.62 -6.95 -4.01
N HIS A 88 14.87 -6.54 -2.96
CA HIS A 88 15.44 -6.29 -1.64
C HIS A 88 14.87 -7.22 -0.57
N ILE A 89 13.56 -7.29 -0.41
CA ILE A 89 12.92 -7.97 0.72
C ILE A 89 12.96 -9.48 0.55
N LEU A 90 12.49 -10.03 -0.56
CA LEU A 90 12.49 -11.48 -0.79
C LEU A 90 13.89 -12.09 -0.76
N PRO A 91 14.93 -11.49 -1.38
CA PRO A 91 16.30 -12.02 -1.29
C PRO A 91 16.86 -12.05 0.13
N VAL A 92 16.55 -11.03 0.94
CA VAL A 92 16.99 -11.00 2.36
C VAL A 92 16.27 -12.07 3.18
N ALA A 93 14.94 -12.17 3.04
CA ALA A 93 14.15 -13.19 3.72
C ALA A 93 14.60 -14.62 3.35
N SER A 94 14.90 -14.84 2.06
CA SER A 94 15.42 -16.12 1.57
C SER A 94 16.79 -16.46 2.17
N ARG A 95 17.71 -15.50 2.29
CA ARG A 95 19.01 -15.71 2.94
C ARG A 95 18.86 -16.06 4.41
N TYR A 96 18.01 -15.35 5.13
CA TYR A 96 17.72 -15.63 6.53
C TYR A 96 17.10 -17.01 6.72
N GLN A 97 16.14 -17.37 5.86
CA GLN A 97 15.54 -18.71 5.86
C GLN A 97 16.58 -19.81 5.60
N SER A 98 17.51 -19.59 4.67
CA SER A 98 18.60 -20.53 4.40
C SER A 98 19.52 -20.72 5.60
N MET A 99 19.82 -19.66 6.36
CA MET A 99 20.59 -19.73 7.60
C MET A 99 19.87 -20.56 8.68
N LEU A 100 18.56 -20.41 8.81
CA LEU A 100 17.75 -21.22 9.73
C LEU A 100 17.71 -22.70 9.31
N LEU A 101 17.54 -22.98 8.01
CA LEU A 101 17.58 -24.35 7.47
C LEU A 101 18.92 -25.03 7.72
N ASP A 102 20.04 -24.31 7.56
CA ASP A 102 21.37 -24.81 7.85
C ASP A 102 21.54 -25.14 9.35
N LYS A 103 21.02 -24.29 10.25
CA LYS A 103 20.98 -24.55 11.69
C LYS A 103 20.18 -25.81 12.01
N VAL A 104 18.98 -25.96 11.45
CA VAL A 104 18.13 -27.16 11.63
C VAL A 104 18.83 -28.42 11.11
N SER A 105 19.47 -28.34 9.94
CA SER A 105 20.24 -29.45 9.36
C SER A 105 21.37 -29.90 10.29
N LYS A 106 22.09 -28.99 10.94
CA LYS A 106 23.13 -29.29 11.94
C LYS A 106 22.56 -29.97 13.17
N PHE A 107 21.38 -29.56 13.66
CA PHE A 107 20.72 -30.25 14.77
C PHE A 107 20.36 -31.69 14.38
N MET A 108 19.82 -31.90 13.17
CA MET A 108 19.49 -33.24 12.69
C MET A 108 20.71 -34.15 12.50
N ALA A 109 21.88 -33.58 12.20
CA ALA A 109 23.14 -34.32 12.05
C ALA A 109 23.81 -34.71 13.39
N ILE A 110 23.63 -33.89 14.43
CA ILE A 110 24.38 -34.04 15.71
C ILE A 110 23.54 -34.83 16.74
N PHE A 111 22.23 -34.63 16.79
CA PHE A 111 21.37 -35.20 17.82
C PHE A 111 20.48 -36.35 17.29
N PRO A 112 20.05 -37.29 18.16
CA PRO A 112 19.00 -38.25 17.79
C PRO A 112 17.74 -37.54 17.28
N LYS A 113 17.02 -38.13 16.30
CA LYS A 113 15.91 -37.52 15.58
C LYS A 113 14.87 -36.85 16.48
N GLU A 114 14.45 -37.52 17.55
CA GLU A 114 13.44 -36.98 18.49
C GLU A 114 13.93 -35.70 19.18
N LYS A 115 15.15 -35.73 19.67
CA LYS A 115 15.79 -34.59 20.34
C LYS A 115 16.02 -33.43 19.35
N ALA A 116 16.50 -33.74 18.16
CA ALA A 116 16.73 -32.76 17.10
C ALA A 116 15.43 -32.03 16.72
N ARG A 117 14.30 -32.73 16.59
CA ARG A 117 12.99 -32.13 16.31
C ARG A 117 12.54 -31.15 17.40
N VAL A 118 12.65 -31.54 18.66
CA VAL A 118 12.32 -30.66 19.80
C VAL A 118 13.17 -29.40 19.80
N LEU A 119 14.48 -29.52 19.55
CA LEU A 119 15.40 -28.40 19.50
C LEU A 119 15.14 -27.47 18.28
N ALA A 120 14.65 -28.00 17.17
CA ALA A 120 14.43 -27.28 15.93
C ALA A 120 12.98 -26.80 15.77
N GLU A 121 12.08 -27.11 16.66
CA GLU A 121 10.62 -26.83 16.53
C GLU A 121 10.34 -25.35 16.22
N GLN A 122 10.90 -24.43 17.01
CA GLN A 122 10.72 -22.99 16.81
C GLN A 122 11.34 -22.49 15.49
N ASP A 123 12.51 -23.02 15.13
CA ASP A 123 13.17 -22.66 13.87
C ASP A 123 12.34 -23.15 12.67
N LEU A 124 11.75 -24.34 12.74
CA LEU A 124 10.88 -24.89 11.69
C LEU A 124 9.61 -24.05 11.52
N GLU A 125 8.94 -23.68 12.61
CA GLU A 125 7.79 -22.78 12.54
C GLU A 125 8.15 -21.43 11.90
N LEU A 126 9.32 -20.90 12.24
CA LEU A 126 9.79 -19.64 11.70
C LEU A 126 10.07 -19.73 10.20
N ILE A 127 10.72 -20.82 9.76
CA ILE A 127 10.96 -21.12 8.35
C ILE A 127 9.63 -21.18 7.56
N GLU A 128 8.62 -21.85 8.10
CA GLU A 128 7.31 -21.94 7.47
C GLU A 128 6.60 -20.55 7.38
N LYS A 129 6.69 -19.75 8.45
CA LYS A 129 6.13 -18.39 8.45
C LYS A 129 6.78 -17.52 7.38
N ILE A 130 8.11 -17.55 7.29
CA ILE A 130 8.88 -16.82 6.27
C ILE A 130 8.45 -17.28 4.86
N ALA A 131 8.42 -18.59 4.59
CA ALA A 131 8.03 -19.12 3.29
C ALA A 131 6.63 -18.67 2.88
N ARG A 132 5.67 -18.70 3.81
CA ARG A 132 4.30 -18.25 3.58
C ARG A 132 4.23 -16.78 3.18
N HIS A 133 4.89 -15.90 3.93
CA HIS A 133 4.90 -14.47 3.63
C HIS A 133 5.59 -14.18 2.29
N MET A 134 6.71 -14.85 1.99
CA MET A 134 7.41 -14.71 0.72
C MET A 134 6.52 -15.10 -0.47
N THR A 135 5.82 -16.23 -0.38
CA THR A 135 4.88 -16.68 -1.42
C THR A 135 3.73 -15.70 -1.62
N CYS A 136 3.13 -15.19 -0.54
CA CYS A 136 2.07 -14.20 -0.62
C CYS A 136 2.56 -12.92 -1.32
N ILE A 137 3.72 -12.38 -0.92
CA ILE A 137 4.30 -11.17 -1.52
C ILE A 137 4.53 -11.40 -3.02
N GLN A 138 5.17 -12.50 -3.40
CA GLN A 138 5.44 -12.78 -4.82
C GLN A 138 4.15 -12.86 -5.64
N THR A 139 3.17 -13.63 -5.19
CA THR A 139 1.90 -13.80 -5.89
C THR A 139 1.16 -12.47 -6.04
N GLN A 140 1.12 -11.65 -4.98
CA GLN A 140 0.44 -10.36 -5.01
C GLN A 140 1.15 -9.34 -5.90
N VAL A 141 2.48 -9.30 -5.89
CA VAL A 141 3.27 -8.44 -6.78
C VAL A 141 3.05 -8.84 -8.24
N GLU A 142 3.09 -10.12 -8.57
CA GLU A 142 2.82 -10.61 -9.92
C GLU A 142 1.40 -10.23 -10.39
N ALA A 143 0.39 -10.44 -9.55
CA ALA A 143 -1.00 -10.05 -9.84
C ALA A 143 -1.15 -8.54 -10.06
N MET A 144 -0.51 -7.72 -9.22
CA MET A 144 -0.47 -6.27 -9.36
C MET A 144 0.16 -5.85 -10.68
N VAL A 145 1.27 -6.47 -11.08
CA VAL A 145 1.95 -6.18 -12.36
C VAL A 145 1.06 -6.51 -13.55
N GLU A 146 0.39 -7.67 -13.55
CA GLU A 146 -0.51 -8.05 -14.64
C GLU A 146 -1.74 -7.14 -14.71
N THR A 147 -2.34 -6.81 -13.57
CA THR A 147 -3.46 -5.86 -13.50
C THR A 147 -3.05 -4.50 -14.08
N ARG A 148 -1.88 -4.00 -13.72
CA ARG A 148 -1.34 -2.74 -14.25
C ARG A 148 -1.12 -2.78 -15.76
N LYS A 149 -0.64 -3.90 -16.32
CA LYS A 149 -0.49 -4.07 -17.78
C LYS A 149 -1.83 -3.96 -18.51
N VAL A 150 -2.89 -4.51 -17.93
CA VAL A 150 -4.24 -4.41 -18.48
C VAL A 150 -4.75 -2.96 -18.43
N ILE A 151 -4.66 -2.30 -17.27
CA ILE A 151 -5.13 -0.93 -17.10
C ILE A 151 -4.37 0.05 -18.00
N ASN A 152 -3.09 -0.15 -18.21
CA ASN A 152 -2.27 0.72 -19.07
C ASN A 152 -2.75 0.77 -20.54
N LYS A 153 -3.46 -0.25 -21.01
CA LYS A 153 -4.04 -0.29 -22.36
C LYS A 153 -5.33 0.52 -22.50
N MET A 154 -5.90 0.99 -21.40
CA MET A 154 -7.10 1.84 -21.42
C MET A 154 -6.76 3.20 -22.04
N GLY A 155 -7.62 3.65 -22.96
CA GLY A 155 -7.43 4.94 -23.66
C GLY A 155 -7.95 6.13 -22.86
N ASP A 156 -9.05 5.94 -22.14
CA ASP A 156 -9.69 7.02 -21.34
C ASP A 156 -8.88 7.29 -20.07
N ILE A 157 -8.52 8.57 -19.87
CA ILE A 157 -7.66 9.00 -18.75
C ILE A 157 -8.38 8.90 -17.41
N ARG A 158 -9.66 9.28 -17.37
CA ARG A 158 -10.49 9.24 -16.17
C ARG A 158 -10.74 7.80 -15.73
N GLU A 159 -11.20 6.94 -16.64
CA GLU A 159 -11.45 5.52 -16.35
C GLU A 159 -10.18 4.81 -15.93
N LYS A 160 -9.04 5.16 -16.52
CA LYS A 160 -7.73 4.67 -16.11
C LYS A 160 -7.40 5.07 -14.67
N ALA A 161 -7.62 6.32 -14.29
CA ALA A 161 -7.38 6.79 -12.92
C ALA A 161 -8.25 6.06 -11.89
N ILE A 162 -9.53 5.85 -12.21
CA ILE A 162 -10.46 5.06 -11.39
C ILE A 162 -9.96 3.61 -11.25
N ALA A 163 -9.57 2.98 -12.36
CA ALA A 163 -9.07 1.61 -12.33
C ALA A 163 -7.77 1.47 -11.52
N TYR A 164 -6.89 2.47 -11.54
CA TYR A 164 -5.71 2.51 -10.69
C TYR A 164 -6.08 2.64 -9.21
N HIS A 165 -7.05 3.49 -8.88
CA HIS A 165 -7.56 3.64 -7.53
C HIS A 165 -8.17 2.33 -7.00
N ASP A 166 -9.08 1.72 -7.77
CA ASP A 166 -9.89 0.62 -7.28
C ASP A 166 -9.16 -0.73 -7.29
N ARG A 167 -8.19 -0.91 -8.21
CA ARG A 167 -7.58 -2.23 -8.48
C ARG A 167 -6.09 -2.30 -8.18
N ILE A 168 -5.38 -1.18 -8.13
CA ILE A 168 -3.95 -1.15 -7.84
C ILE A 168 -3.68 -0.64 -6.43
N ALA A 169 -4.19 0.52 -6.05
CA ALA A 169 -3.90 1.11 -4.75
C ALA A 169 -4.20 0.18 -3.55
N PRO A 170 -5.30 -0.60 -3.52
CA PRO A 170 -5.57 -1.51 -2.41
C PRO A 170 -4.53 -2.63 -2.26
N THR A 171 -3.87 -3.04 -3.35
CA THR A 171 -2.84 -4.10 -3.30
C THR A 171 -1.60 -3.68 -2.51
N PHE A 172 -1.36 -2.38 -2.34
CA PHE A 172 -0.21 -1.88 -1.58
C PHE A 172 -0.27 -2.27 -0.11
N ASP A 173 -1.43 -2.11 0.51
CA ASP A 173 -1.62 -2.45 1.92
C ASP A 173 -1.54 -3.97 2.14
N GLU A 174 -2.05 -4.77 1.21
CA GLU A 174 -1.97 -6.22 1.25
C GLU A 174 -0.51 -6.70 1.18
N ILE A 175 0.26 -6.21 0.20
CA ILE A 175 1.68 -6.56 0.05
C ILE A 175 2.46 -6.09 1.27
N ARG A 176 2.23 -4.85 1.72
CA ARG A 176 2.90 -4.25 2.87
C ARG A 176 2.64 -5.02 4.15
N ALA A 177 1.42 -5.50 4.38
CA ALA A 177 1.10 -6.29 5.57
C ALA A 177 1.96 -7.56 5.70
N HIS A 178 2.35 -8.18 4.58
CA HIS A 178 3.26 -9.31 4.59
C HIS A 178 4.73 -8.89 4.74
N ILE A 179 5.14 -7.77 4.14
CA ILE A 179 6.48 -7.21 4.28
C ILE A 179 6.76 -6.80 5.73
N ASP A 180 5.84 -6.09 6.37
CA ASP A 180 5.96 -5.64 7.76
C ASP A 180 6.13 -6.85 8.73
N LYS A 181 5.47 -7.97 8.44
CA LYS A 181 5.67 -9.21 9.21
C LYS A 181 7.06 -9.82 9.00
N LEU A 182 7.59 -9.80 7.77
CA LEU A 182 8.96 -10.25 7.51
C LEU A 182 9.99 -9.33 8.17
N GLU A 183 9.76 -8.02 8.17
CA GLU A 183 10.63 -7.05 8.86
C GLU A 183 10.79 -7.33 10.35
N LEU A 184 9.73 -7.81 11.02
CA LEU A 184 9.77 -8.19 12.44
C LEU A 184 10.48 -9.52 12.70
N ILE A 185 10.53 -10.41 11.70
CA ILE A 185 11.06 -11.77 11.82
C ILE A 185 12.53 -11.83 11.42
N VAL A 186 12.89 -11.16 10.31
CA VAL A 186 14.25 -11.23 9.74
C VAL A 186 15.25 -10.47 10.62
N ASP A 187 16.45 -11.03 10.73
CA ASP A 187 17.55 -10.43 11.47
C ASP A 187 17.80 -8.97 11.04
N ASN A 188 17.95 -8.09 12.03
CA ASN A 188 18.15 -6.67 11.81
C ASN A 188 19.44 -6.35 11.03
N GLU A 189 20.51 -7.13 11.23
CA GLU A 189 21.77 -6.92 10.52
C GLU A 189 21.69 -7.34 9.06
N MET A 190 20.78 -8.27 8.74
CA MET A 190 20.53 -8.71 7.38
C MET A 190 19.53 -7.82 6.63
N TRP A 191 18.66 -7.10 7.36
CA TRP A 191 17.62 -6.26 6.76
C TRP A 191 18.22 -5.00 6.14
N THR A 192 18.07 -4.85 4.82
CA THR A 192 18.76 -3.81 4.04
C THR A 192 18.02 -2.47 3.96
N LEU A 193 16.74 -2.43 4.33
CA LEU A 193 15.92 -1.22 4.30
C LEU A 193 15.84 -0.59 5.69
N PRO A 194 15.71 0.75 5.80
CA PRO A 194 15.51 1.40 7.08
C PRO A 194 14.27 0.87 7.80
N LYS A 195 14.42 0.48 9.07
CA LYS A 195 13.30 0.12 9.94
C LYS A 195 12.67 1.36 10.56
N TYR A 196 11.40 1.28 10.95
CA TYR A 196 10.69 2.40 11.59
C TYR A 196 11.44 3.00 12.78
N ARG A 197 12.10 2.17 13.60
CA ARG A 197 12.89 2.67 14.73
C ARG A 197 14.07 3.55 14.30
N GLU A 198 14.65 3.30 13.13
CA GLU A 198 15.78 4.08 12.61
C GLU A 198 15.34 5.45 12.10
N LEU A 199 14.09 5.57 11.66
CA LEU A 199 13.49 6.84 11.26
C LEU A 199 13.16 7.74 12.45
N LEU A 200 13.04 7.17 13.67
CA LEU A 200 12.77 7.94 14.89
C LEU A 200 14.02 8.58 15.49
N PHE A 201 15.19 8.09 15.13
CA PHE A 201 16.47 8.58 15.66
C PHE A 201 17.32 9.10 14.50
N LEU A 202 17.24 10.40 14.28
CA LEU A 202 18.18 11.09 13.39
C LEU A 202 19.56 11.06 14.08
N ARG A 203 20.51 10.36 13.47
CA ARG A 203 21.91 10.40 13.87
C ARG A 203 22.63 11.54 13.18
#